data_e89bc70c9bf974e6dd22a734b3367cf8
#
_entry.id   e89bc70c9bf974e6dd22a734b3367cf8
#
_cell.length_a   1.000
_cell.length_b   1.000
_cell.length_c   1.000
_cell.angle_alpha   90.00
_cell.angle_beta   90.00
_cell.angle_gamma   90.00
#
_symmetry.space_group_name_H-M   'P 1'
#
loop_
_entity.id
_entity.type
_entity.pdbx_description
1 polymer ?
#
loop_
_entity_poly.entity_id
_entity_poly.type
_entity_poly.pdbx_seq_one_letter_code
_entity_poly.pdbx_strand_id
1 'polypeptide(L)'
;MSLIQKYIWVIKTIHRSGRITLKELNEKWRQNIDLSRGENLPRQTFDRWKGGILDMFGIVIDCEQHGKYHYYIANPEVLSEGELRTWLLDTYGTAETLSSSISIHDRIL
;
A
#
# COMPACT_ATOMS: atom_id res chain seq x y z
N MET A 1 -1.74 15.46 2.00
CA MET A 1 -1.84 14.00 2.20
C MET A 1 -0.87 13.54 3.24
N SER A 2 -1.31 12.71 4.14
CA SER A 2 -0.45 12.22 5.19
C SER A 2 0.45 11.10 4.68
N LEU A 3 1.60 10.95 5.33
CA LEU A 3 2.53 9.88 5.02
C LEU A 3 1.90 8.51 5.26
N ILE A 4 1.06 8.41 6.29
CA ILE A 4 0.34 7.19 6.61
C ILE A 4 -0.54 6.72 5.46
N GLN A 5 -1.24 7.65 4.81
CA GLN A 5 -2.08 7.31 3.67
C GLN A 5 -1.26 6.76 2.50
N LYS A 6 -0.07 7.31 2.30
CA LYS A 6 0.85 6.82 1.27
C LYS A 6 1.34 5.42 1.60
N TYR A 7 1.67 5.17 2.85
CA TYR A 7 2.08 3.84 3.31
C TYR A 7 0.97 2.81 3.08
N ILE A 8 -0.26 3.16 3.44
CA ILE A 8 -1.39 2.26 3.25
C ILE A 8 -1.60 1.95 1.78
N TRP A 9 -1.48 2.96 0.94
CA TRP A 9 -1.61 2.77 -0.51
C TRP A 9 -0.59 1.77 -1.02
N VAL A 10 0.68 1.91 -0.60
CA VAL A 10 1.76 1.01 -1.01
C VAL A 10 1.45 -0.42 -0.57
N ILE A 11 1.10 -0.59 0.71
CA ILE A 11 0.79 -1.90 1.27
C ILE A 11 -0.33 -2.57 0.49
N LYS A 12 -1.43 -1.86 0.29
CA LYS A 12 -2.59 -2.43 -0.40
C LYS A 12 -2.28 -2.75 -1.84
N THR A 13 -1.54 -1.90 -2.52
CA THR A 13 -1.22 -2.08 -3.93
C THR A 13 -0.33 -3.31 -4.12
N ILE A 14 0.71 -3.45 -3.31
CA ILE A 14 1.60 -4.60 -3.40
C ILE A 14 0.85 -5.88 -3.02
N HIS A 15 0.06 -5.82 -1.96
CA HIS A 15 -0.69 -6.99 -1.51
C HIS A 15 -1.68 -7.47 -2.57
N ARG A 16 -2.41 -6.56 -3.18
CA ARG A 16 -3.38 -6.91 -4.22
C ARG A 16 -2.72 -7.49 -5.46
N SER A 17 -1.54 -6.98 -5.80
CA SER A 17 -0.81 -7.43 -6.98
C SER A 17 -0.13 -8.78 -6.73
N GLY A 18 0.15 -9.11 -5.48
CA GLY A 18 0.97 -10.25 -5.11
C GLY A 18 2.44 -9.96 -5.32
N ARG A 19 2.83 -9.71 -6.56
CA ARG A 19 4.19 -9.32 -6.94
C ARG A 19 4.10 -8.18 -7.94
N ILE A 20 4.97 -7.19 -7.81
CA ILE A 20 4.90 -6.02 -8.67
C ILE A 20 6.30 -5.41 -8.82
N THR A 21 6.65 -5.02 -10.04
CA THR A 21 7.91 -4.32 -10.28
C THR A 21 7.78 -2.85 -9.84
N LEU A 22 8.91 -2.20 -9.61
CA LEU A 22 8.89 -0.78 -9.26
C LEU A 22 8.27 0.04 -10.39
N LYS A 23 8.53 -0.33 -11.63
CA LYS A 23 7.95 0.36 -12.79
C LYS A 23 6.43 0.29 -12.76
N GLU A 24 5.89 -0.91 -12.52
CA GLU A 24 4.43 -1.09 -12.45
C GLU A 24 3.84 -0.35 -11.26
N LEU A 25 4.52 -0.39 -10.11
CA LEU A 25 4.08 0.33 -8.93
C LEU A 25 4.05 1.84 -9.20
N ASN A 26 5.07 2.35 -9.87
CA ASN A 26 5.14 3.76 -10.22
C ASN A 26 4.00 4.17 -11.16
N GLU A 27 3.67 3.32 -12.11
CA GLU A 27 2.56 3.60 -13.02
C GLU A 27 1.24 3.70 -12.27
N LYS A 28 1.01 2.77 -11.34
CA LYS A 28 -0.19 2.81 -10.51
C LYS A 28 -0.20 4.03 -9.59
N TRP A 29 0.96 4.40 -9.07
CA TRP A 29 1.13 5.59 -8.24
C TRP A 29 0.74 6.85 -9.00
N ARG A 30 1.26 7.00 -10.22
CA ARG A 30 0.95 8.18 -11.04
C ARG A 30 -0.53 8.27 -11.37
N GLN A 31 -1.19 7.13 -11.53
CA GLN A 31 -2.63 7.09 -11.82
C GLN A 31 -3.47 7.49 -10.61
N ASN A 32 -2.92 7.37 -9.41
CA ASN A 32 -3.60 7.81 -8.20
C ASN A 32 -3.33 9.30 -8.00
N ILE A 33 -4.09 10.12 -8.71
CA ILE A 33 -3.87 11.57 -8.75
C ILE A 33 -3.97 12.22 -7.38
N ASP A 34 -4.87 11.72 -6.54
CA ASP A 34 -5.08 12.29 -5.21
C ASP A 34 -3.83 12.21 -4.34
N LEU A 35 -3.07 11.14 -4.45
CA LEU A 35 -1.85 10.96 -3.66
C LEU A 35 -0.60 11.44 -4.39
N SER A 36 -0.50 11.15 -5.69
CA SER A 36 0.71 11.38 -6.45
C SER A 36 0.74 12.73 -7.16
N ARG A 37 -0.43 13.29 -7.42
CA ARG A 37 -0.59 14.47 -8.28
C ARG A 37 0.03 14.26 -9.66
N GLY A 38 0.04 13.00 -10.11
CA GLY A 38 0.60 12.63 -11.41
C GLY A 38 2.11 12.52 -11.43
N GLU A 39 2.75 12.71 -10.28
CA GLU A 39 4.21 12.66 -10.21
C GLU A 39 4.72 11.23 -10.04
N ASN A 40 5.98 11.03 -10.39
CA ASN A 40 6.63 9.75 -10.20
C ASN A 40 6.91 9.45 -8.74
N LEU A 41 7.03 8.16 -8.43
CA LEU A 41 7.51 7.70 -7.14
C LEU A 41 8.99 7.33 -7.32
N PRO A 42 9.93 8.18 -6.87
CA PRO A 42 11.34 7.87 -7.02
C PRO A 42 11.74 6.65 -6.19
N ARG A 43 12.72 5.90 -6.70
CA ARG A 43 13.19 4.71 -6.00
C ARG A 43 13.65 5.01 -4.57
N GLN A 44 14.37 6.11 -4.38
CA GLN A 44 14.86 6.49 -3.06
C GLN A 44 13.72 6.74 -2.09
N THR A 45 12.66 7.39 -2.56
CA THR A 45 11.47 7.63 -1.75
C THR A 45 10.80 6.32 -1.37
N PHE A 46 10.65 5.42 -2.34
CA PHE A 46 10.05 4.11 -2.09
C PHE A 46 10.88 3.31 -1.08
N ASP A 47 12.20 3.35 -1.20
CA ASP A 47 13.08 2.65 -0.25
C ASP A 47 12.91 3.19 1.18
N ARG A 48 12.79 4.51 1.34
CA ARG A 48 12.52 5.10 2.65
C ARG A 48 11.17 4.65 3.18
N TRP A 49 10.16 4.60 2.33
CA TRP A 49 8.82 4.17 2.74
C TRP A 49 8.79 2.71 3.18
N LYS A 50 9.56 1.85 2.52
CA LYS A 50 9.67 0.45 2.95
C LYS A 50 10.17 0.38 4.40
N GLY A 51 11.17 1.17 4.73
CA GLY A 51 11.68 1.23 6.10
C GLY A 51 10.66 1.76 7.09
N GLY A 52 9.96 2.82 6.70
CA GLY A 52 8.90 3.38 7.55
C GLY A 52 7.73 2.43 7.75
N ILE A 53 7.37 1.69 6.71
CA ILE A 53 6.30 0.70 6.78
C ILE A 53 6.70 -0.43 7.72
N LEU A 54 7.94 -0.88 7.65
CA LEU A 54 8.44 -1.89 8.57
C LEU A 54 8.39 -1.40 10.01
N ASP A 55 8.86 -0.18 10.25
CA ASP A 55 8.90 0.40 11.59
C ASP A 55 7.51 0.59 12.17
N MET A 56 6.58 1.05 11.35
CA MET A 56 5.25 1.41 11.82
C MET A 56 4.32 0.20 11.94
N PHE A 57 4.37 -0.71 10.99
CA PHE A 57 3.40 -1.81 10.88
C PHE A 57 4.00 -3.19 11.05
N GLY A 58 5.31 -3.31 11.06
CA GLY A 58 5.95 -4.62 11.08
C GLY A 58 5.80 -5.38 9.78
N ILE A 59 5.46 -4.70 8.69
CA ILE A 59 5.28 -5.32 7.38
C ILE A 59 6.59 -5.29 6.62
N VAL A 60 7.03 -6.46 6.14
CA VAL A 60 8.26 -6.61 5.37
C VAL A 60 7.92 -6.62 3.88
N ILE A 61 8.39 -5.60 3.18
CA ILE A 61 8.31 -5.54 1.73
C ILE A 61 9.68 -5.97 1.21
N ASP A 62 9.73 -7.12 0.57
CA ASP A 62 10.96 -7.70 0.07
C ASP A 62 11.00 -7.65 -1.46
N CYS A 63 12.15 -7.92 -2.02
CA CYS A 63 12.36 -7.87 -3.47
C CYS A 63 13.02 -9.15 -3.94
N GLU A 64 12.52 -9.71 -5.04
CA GLU A 64 13.16 -10.85 -5.68
C GLU A 64 14.56 -10.48 -6.13
N GLN A 65 15.51 -11.38 -5.94
CA GLN A 65 16.90 -11.14 -6.32
C GLN A 65 17.19 -11.53 -7.76
N HIS A 66 16.23 -12.14 -8.45
CA HIS A 66 16.41 -12.62 -9.81
C HIS A 66 15.25 -12.19 -10.69
N GLY A 67 15.44 -12.23 -11.98
CA GLY A 67 14.42 -11.92 -12.94
C GLY A 67 14.09 -10.44 -12.96
N LYS A 68 12.82 -10.12 -12.84
CA LYS A 68 12.35 -8.74 -12.96
C LYS A 68 12.37 -7.95 -11.65
N TYR A 69 12.86 -8.53 -10.58
CA TYR A 69 12.94 -7.84 -9.28
C TYR A 69 11.57 -7.36 -8.82
N HIS A 70 10.65 -8.30 -8.70
CA HIS A 70 9.31 -7.98 -8.17
C HIS A 70 9.38 -7.76 -6.67
N TYR A 71 8.64 -6.77 -6.20
CA TYR A 71 8.41 -6.54 -4.78
C TYR A 71 7.19 -7.31 -4.32
N TYR A 72 7.21 -7.77 -3.08
CA TYR A 72 6.11 -8.52 -2.49
C TYR A 72 6.14 -8.37 -0.97
N ILE A 73 5.01 -8.69 -0.33
CA ILE A 73 4.95 -8.68 1.13
C ILE A 73 5.39 -10.04 1.63
N ALA A 74 6.50 -10.05 2.38
CA ALA A 74 7.12 -11.30 2.84
C ALA A 74 6.38 -11.92 4.03
N ASN A 75 5.62 -11.12 4.79
CA ASN A 75 4.88 -11.60 5.96
C ASN A 75 3.41 -11.21 5.88
N PRO A 76 2.67 -11.72 4.87
CA PRO A 76 1.30 -11.29 4.61
C PRO A 76 0.33 -11.62 5.74
N GLU A 77 0.68 -12.54 6.62
CA GLU A 77 -0.17 -12.89 7.76
C GLU A 77 -0.44 -11.69 8.67
N VAL A 78 0.47 -10.73 8.69
CA VAL A 78 0.30 -9.51 9.51
C VAL A 78 -0.92 -8.71 9.07
N LEU A 79 -1.25 -8.76 7.78
CA LEU A 79 -2.39 -8.03 7.23
C LEU A 79 -3.73 -8.62 7.66
N SER A 80 -3.75 -9.86 8.10
CA SER A 80 -4.98 -10.49 8.56
C SER A 80 -5.18 -10.39 10.06
N GLU A 81 -4.25 -9.82 10.78
CA GLU A 81 -4.37 -9.69 12.22
C GLU A 81 -5.29 -8.54 12.59
N GLY A 82 -6.02 -8.72 13.67
CA GLY A 82 -7.12 -7.85 14.02
C GLY A 82 -6.76 -6.38 14.11
N GLU A 83 -5.67 -6.07 14.80
CA GLU A 83 -5.30 -4.69 15.07
C GLU A 83 -4.94 -3.92 13.79
N LEU A 84 -4.08 -4.50 12.99
CA LEU A 84 -3.67 -3.86 11.74
C LEU A 84 -4.84 -3.80 10.77
N ARG A 85 -5.62 -4.87 10.69
CA ARG A 85 -6.77 -4.89 9.82
C ARG A 85 -7.79 -3.81 10.21
N THR A 86 -8.04 -3.66 11.50
CA THR A 86 -8.95 -2.64 12.01
C THR A 86 -8.44 -1.26 11.64
N TRP A 87 -7.15 -1.04 11.85
CA TRP A 87 -6.53 0.24 11.53
C TRP A 87 -6.64 0.57 10.04
N LEU A 88 -6.41 -0.40 9.18
CA LEU A 88 -6.53 -0.20 7.73
C LEU A 88 -7.97 0.14 7.35
N LEU A 89 -8.93 -0.52 7.95
CA LEU A 89 -10.34 -0.23 7.70
C LEU A 89 -10.72 1.15 8.20
N ASP A 90 -10.28 1.52 9.39
CA ASP A 90 -10.60 2.83 9.95
C ASP A 90 -10.00 3.96 9.14
N THR A 91 -8.76 3.80 8.72
CA THR A 91 -8.03 4.87 8.05
C THR A 91 -8.36 4.97 6.58
N TYR A 92 -8.53 3.83 5.92
CA TYR A 92 -8.69 3.78 4.48
C TYR A 92 -10.12 3.54 4.06
N GLY A 93 -10.83 2.72 4.81
CA GLY A 93 -12.21 2.43 4.50
C GLY A 93 -13.09 3.65 4.58
N THR A 94 -12.88 4.48 5.60
CA THR A 94 -13.65 5.70 5.76
C THR A 94 -13.37 6.73 4.69
N ALA A 95 -12.18 6.71 4.14
CA ALA A 95 -11.81 7.64 3.07
C ALA A 95 -12.45 7.22 1.76
N GLU A 96 -12.85 6.03 1.69
CA GLU A 96 -13.25 5.45 0.48
C GLU A 96 -14.63 4.93 0.47
N THR A 97 -14.81 4.53 1.39
CA THR A 97 -15.92 3.86 1.43
C THR A 97 -16.38 4.54 0.89
N LEU A 98 -15.59 4.57 1.17
CA LEU A 98 -15.53 5.00 0.75
C LEU A 98 -14.99 4.82 -0.47
N SER A 99 -15.00 4.76 -1.05
CA SER A 99 -14.71 4.59 -2.38
C SER A 99 -14.61 3.23 -2.83
N SER A 100 -14.91 2.76 -2.60
CA SER A 100 -15.05 1.66 -2.75
C SER A 100 -15.12 0.69 -2.29
N SER A 101 -15.25 0.88 -2.09
CA SER A 101 -15.30 0.19 -1.43
C SER A 101 -15.73 -0.25 -0.83
N ILE A 102 -16.11 -0.02 -0.66
CA ILE A 102 -16.38 -0.31 0.11
C ILE A 102 -17.17 -0.30 0.33
N SER A 103 -17.53 -0.10 0.15
CA SER A 103 -18.26 -0.10 0.85
C SER A 103 -18.91 -0.04 1.42
N ILE A 104 -19.31 0.14 1.30
CA ILE A 104 -19.93 0.05 2.12
C ILE A 104 -20.43 0.15 2.47
N HIS A 105 -20.60 0.28 2.22
CA HIS A 105 -21.10 0.11 2.94
C HIS A 105 -21.21 -0.07 3.23
N ASP A 106 -21.25 -0.03 2.70
CA ASP A 106 -21.46 -0.27 3.38
C ASP A 106 -21.54 -0.09 3.93
N ARG A 107 -21.70 0.14 3.60
CA ARG A 107 -21.91 0.22 4.38
C ARG A 107 -22.09 0.31 5.13
N ILE A 108 -22.15 0.52 4.92
CA ILE A 108 -22.38 0.50 5.79
C ILE A 108 -22.58 0.47 6.34
N LEU A 109 -22.82 0.59 6.08
CA LEU A 109 -23.06 0.50 6.80
C LEU A 109 -23.21 0.42 7.11
#